data_28c79dd1f32c9814a403c63cd57d4188
#
_entry.id   28c79dd1f32c9814a403c63cd57d4188
#
_cell.length_a   1.000
_cell.length_b   1.000
_cell.length_c   1.000
_cell.angle_alpha   90.00
_cell.angle_beta   90.00
_cell.angle_gamma   90.00
#
_symmetry.space_group_name_H-M   'P 1'
#
loop_
_entity.id
_entity.type
_entity.pdbx_description
1 polymer ?
#
loop_
_entity_poly.entity_id
_entity_poly.type
_entity_poly.pdbx_seq_one_letter_code
_entity_poly.pdbx_strand_id
1 'polypeptide(L)'
;MAGEKSFLRGYSMVLHSFLMYWIYGTLIGGGLSVLVAQYCGMTGLNSNLVTSVNTVGGFLSVAMTFLIGRWVIARGVRGITAFSCIGTAVGLCILGNGTSLGIYILWSVVSQGLYNGYSFTATNALIANWFPRKKGWVMGITTAGMMAASFTSVLFITVYSPKIGFTNVCYFLAAVIAMLGVVSLKWIVDTPEQCGLLPDNMPLTEREQQEFGGGTARQDWTARNLICSKDGMCYIVGFGLLFIATTGGITAFVPYMLERGYSQVDAVGLMSLTSLFSLAGSFIMGVLDTKLGTKKASLIFAALYVIGYSGAFALTGIDKLFLLPLWLAMASGGANANLMASTLVSQYGRANYASVWSVLFTGASLIRNLCYLLIGAIASLSGTYARVYLFWGIISAFSFVLLAVSNFKYRPAPQN
;
A
#
# COMPACT_ATOMS: atom_id res chain seq x y z
N MET A 1 -0.53 -0.53 36.99
CA MET A 1 0.34 -1.61 36.46
C MET A 1 -0.31 -2.46 35.38
N ALA A 2 -1.56 -2.97 35.50
CA ALA A 2 -2.20 -3.72 34.40
C ALA A 2 -2.50 -2.85 33.17
N GLY A 3 -3.00 -1.62 33.36
CA GLY A 3 -3.31 -0.68 32.26
C GLY A 3 -2.09 -0.18 31.49
N GLU A 4 -0.93 0.01 32.13
CA GLU A 4 0.32 0.43 31.48
C GLU A 4 0.92 -0.68 30.61
N LYS A 5 0.92 -1.93 31.10
CA LYS A 5 1.38 -3.08 30.30
C LYS A 5 0.49 -3.33 29.09
N SER A 6 -0.82 -3.06 29.21
CA SER A 6 -1.81 -3.13 28.15
C SER A 6 -1.54 -2.09 27.04
N PHE A 7 -1.28 -0.84 27.42
CA PHE A 7 -0.97 0.26 26.51
C PHE A 7 0.30 -0.04 25.67
N LEU A 8 1.38 -0.46 26.34
CA LEU A 8 2.66 -0.78 25.68
C LEU A 8 2.52 -1.92 24.67
N ARG A 9 1.70 -2.94 24.97
CA ARG A 9 1.53 -4.09 24.05
C ARG A 9 0.82 -3.69 22.75
N GLY A 10 -0.23 -2.90 22.81
CA GLY A 10 -0.93 -2.41 21.62
C GLY A 10 -0.01 -1.57 20.72
N TYR A 11 0.73 -0.62 21.31
CA TYR A 11 1.66 0.21 20.54
C TYR A 11 2.86 -0.58 19.99
N SER A 12 3.23 -1.69 20.63
CA SER A 12 4.25 -2.58 20.06
C SER A 12 3.76 -3.24 18.76
N MET A 13 2.45 -3.51 18.62
CA MET A 13 1.89 -3.99 17.35
C MET A 13 1.90 -2.89 16.27
N VAL A 14 1.70 -1.62 16.66
CA VAL A 14 1.81 -0.48 15.74
C VAL A 14 3.25 -0.34 15.22
N LEU A 15 4.24 -0.40 16.11
CA LEU A 15 5.66 -0.35 15.73
C LEU A 15 6.03 -1.51 14.79
N HIS A 16 5.62 -2.73 15.13
CA HIS A 16 5.81 -3.89 14.26
C HIS A 16 5.21 -3.66 12.87
N SER A 17 3.97 -3.18 12.81
CA SER A 17 3.26 -2.89 11.58
C SER A 17 3.94 -1.80 10.75
N PHE A 18 4.45 -0.75 11.39
CA PHE A 18 5.26 0.28 10.75
C PHE A 18 6.53 -0.31 10.10
N LEU A 19 7.24 -1.21 10.81
CA LEU A 19 8.43 -1.89 10.27
C LEU A 19 8.09 -2.80 9.09
N MET A 20 6.96 -3.49 9.10
CA MET A 20 6.52 -4.30 7.96
C MET A 20 6.23 -3.43 6.72
N TYR A 21 5.60 -2.28 6.90
CA TYR A 21 5.42 -1.31 5.82
C TYR A 21 6.72 -0.66 5.37
N TRP A 22 7.68 -0.46 6.27
CA TRP A 22 9.01 0.02 5.94
C TRP A 22 9.77 -0.97 5.04
N ILE A 23 9.74 -2.28 5.37
CA ILE A 23 10.30 -3.33 4.51
C ILE A 23 9.61 -3.33 3.14
N TYR A 24 8.28 -3.25 3.13
CA TYR A 24 7.51 -3.21 1.90
C TYR A 24 7.92 -2.02 1.01
N GLY A 25 8.03 -0.82 1.57
CA GLY A 25 8.46 0.38 0.85
C GLY A 25 9.90 0.31 0.33
N THR A 26 10.77 -0.45 1.01
CA THR A 26 12.13 -0.73 0.55
C THR A 26 12.18 -1.57 -0.73
N LEU A 27 11.21 -2.47 -0.90
CA LEU A 27 11.16 -3.41 -2.04
C LEU A 27 10.22 -2.97 -3.17
N ILE A 28 9.50 -1.87 -2.96
CA ILE A 28 8.57 -1.26 -3.93
C ILE A 28 8.91 0.22 -4.14
N GLY A 29 8.43 0.79 -5.20
CA GLY A 29 8.58 2.22 -5.48
C GLY A 29 10.04 2.63 -5.66
N GLY A 30 10.49 3.62 -4.87
CA GLY A 30 11.84 4.17 -4.99
C GLY A 30 12.94 3.14 -4.70
N GLY A 31 12.75 2.28 -3.69
CA GLY A 31 13.71 1.21 -3.37
C GLY A 31 13.85 0.20 -4.51
N LEU A 32 12.75 -0.22 -5.11
CA LEU A 32 12.77 -1.12 -6.27
C LEU A 32 13.50 -0.48 -7.45
N SER A 33 13.24 0.79 -7.74
CA SER A 33 13.89 1.50 -8.86
C SER A 33 15.41 1.52 -8.71
N VAL A 34 15.92 1.74 -7.49
CA VAL A 34 17.36 1.72 -7.22
C VAL A 34 17.93 0.31 -7.28
N LEU A 35 17.21 -0.70 -6.74
CA LEU A 35 17.62 -2.10 -6.86
C LEU A 35 17.71 -2.54 -8.32
N VAL A 36 16.74 -2.18 -9.16
CA VAL A 36 16.76 -2.45 -10.62
C VAL A 36 17.96 -1.78 -11.27
N ALA A 37 18.20 -0.51 -10.99
CA ALA A 37 19.35 0.22 -11.58
C ALA A 37 20.68 -0.43 -11.20
N GLN A 38 20.86 -0.82 -9.94
CA GLN A 38 22.09 -1.50 -9.47
C GLN A 38 22.23 -2.90 -10.09
N TYR A 39 21.13 -3.66 -10.18
CA TYR A 39 21.13 -4.97 -10.83
C TYR A 39 21.50 -4.88 -12.31
N CYS A 40 20.92 -3.94 -13.04
CA CYS A 40 21.27 -3.69 -14.44
C CYS A 40 22.72 -3.24 -14.61
N GLY A 41 23.23 -2.39 -13.70
CA GLY A 41 24.63 -1.98 -13.67
C GLY A 41 25.60 -3.15 -13.49
N MET A 42 25.23 -4.14 -12.65
CA MET A 42 26.03 -5.34 -12.39
C MET A 42 25.96 -6.35 -13.54
N THR A 43 24.78 -6.52 -14.15
CA THR A 43 24.53 -7.60 -15.12
C THR A 43 24.63 -7.15 -16.57
N GLY A 44 24.64 -5.86 -16.85
CA GLY A 44 24.59 -5.31 -18.21
C GLY A 44 23.23 -5.45 -18.91
N LEU A 45 22.18 -5.87 -18.17
CA LEU A 45 20.83 -6.05 -18.74
C LEU A 45 20.16 -4.70 -19.02
N ASN A 46 19.30 -4.69 -20.04
CA ASN A 46 18.52 -3.49 -20.39
C ASN A 46 17.49 -3.19 -19.27
N SER A 47 17.57 -1.97 -18.73
CA SER A 47 16.70 -1.52 -17.63
C SER A 47 15.22 -1.54 -17.99
N ASN A 48 14.85 -1.24 -19.24
CA ASN A 48 13.45 -1.29 -19.68
C ASN A 48 12.90 -2.71 -19.66
N LEU A 49 13.71 -3.69 -20.08
CA LEU A 49 13.35 -5.11 -20.07
C LEU A 49 13.16 -5.60 -18.64
N VAL A 50 14.10 -5.29 -17.74
CA VAL A 50 14.05 -5.66 -16.32
C VAL A 50 12.84 -5.00 -15.64
N THR A 51 12.56 -3.73 -15.93
CA THR A 51 11.39 -3.02 -15.40
C THR A 51 10.07 -3.62 -15.90
N SER A 52 10.00 -4.05 -17.17
CA SER A 52 8.80 -4.66 -17.74
C SER A 52 8.43 -5.96 -17.04
N VAL A 53 9.42 -6.74 -16.56
CA VAL A 53 9.21 -7.96 -15.78
C VAL A 53 8.42 -7.68 -14.50
N ASN A 54 8.61 -6.53 -13.86
CA ASN A 54 7.87 -6.17 -12.65
C ASN A 54 6.37 -6.04 -12.89
N THR A 55 5.95 -5.69 -14.12
CA THR A 55 4.53 -5.67 -14.49
C THR A 55 3.94 -7.08 -14.44
N VAL A 56 4.65 -8.08 -14.99
CA VAL A 56 4.22 -9.48 -14.95
C VAL A 56 4.19 -9.98 -13.51
N GLY A 57 5.24 -9.70 -12.72
CA GLY A 57 5.28 -9.99 -11.29
C GLY A 57 4.10 -9.39 -10.54
N GLY A 58 3.73 -8.15 -10.87
CA GLY A 58 2.56 -7.46 -10.31
C GLY A 58 1.24 -8.19 -10.55
N PHE A 59 0.99 -8.72 -11.76
CA PHE A 59 -0.22 -9.50 -12.04
C PHE A 59 -0.23 -10.84 -11.28
N LEU A 60 0.90 -11.54 -11.22
CA LEU A 60 1.01 -12.79 -10.47
C LEU A 60 0.87 -12.57 -8.96
N SER A 61 1.35 -11.45 -8.44
CA SER A 61 1.19 -11.09 -7.02
C SER A 61 -0.27 -10.97 -6.60
N VAL A 62 -1.16 -10.63 -7.53
CA VAL A 62 -2.60 -10.56 -7.26
C VAL A 62 -3.16 -11.93 -6.87
N ALA A 63 -2.80 -12.99 -7.59
CA ALA A 63 -3.19 -14.36 -7.24
C ALA A 63 -2.61 -14.79 -5.88
N MET A 64 -1.35 -14.44 -5.61
CA MET A 64 -0.70 -14.73 -4.33
C MET A 64 -1.37 -13.99 -3.17
N THR A 65 -1.79 -12.74 -3.36
CA THR A 65 -2.52 -11.98 -2.33
C THR A 65 -3.81 -12.67 -1.91
N PHE A 66 -4.53 -13.25 -2.87
CA PHE A 66 -5.73 -14.04 -2.59
C PHE A 66 -5.44 -15.29 -1.76
N LEU A 67 -4.40 -16.04 -2.12
CA LEU A 67 -3.97 -17.24 -1.38
C LEU A 67 -3.50 -16.90 0.04
N ILE A 68 -2.75 -15.80 0.19
CA ILE A 68 -2.28 -15.29 1.48
C ILE A 68 -3.46 -14.88 2.36
N GLY A 69 -4.48 -14.21 1.80
CA GLY A 69 -5.69 -13.86 2.54
C GLY A 69 -6.38 -15.10 3.13
N ARG A 70 -6.49 -16.17 2.36
CA ARG A 70 -7.02 -17.46 2.84
C ARG A 70 -6.15 -18.08 3.94
N TRP A 71 -4.82 -17.95 3.84
CA TRP A 71 -3.92 -18.43 4.88
C TRP A 71 -4.08 -17.64 6.18
N VAL A 72 -4.13 -16.32 6.12
CA VAL A 72 -4.39 -15.46 7.31
C VAL A 72 -5.66 -15.90 8.04
N ILE A 73 -6.70 -16.22 7.26
CA ILE A 73 -7.96 -16.71 7.80
C ILE A 73 -7.81 -18.05 8.54
N ALA A 74 -7.03 -18.96 7.95
CA ALA A 74 -6.92 -20.35 8.47
C ALA A 74 -5.93 -20.46 9.65
N ARG A 75 -4.84 -19.67 9.64
CA ARG A 75 -3.70 -19.84 10.57
C ARG A 75 -3.25 -18.56 11.27
N GLY A 76 -3.99 -17.46 11.12
CA GLY A 76 -3.66 -16.16 11.73
C GLY A 76 -2.55 -15.39 11.01
N VAL A 77 -2.24 -14.20 11.55
CA VAL A 77 -1.29 -13.23 10.97
C VAL A 77 0.17 -13.65 11.21
N ARG A 78 0.45 -14.22 12.38
CA ARG A 78 1.82 -14.53 12.86
C ARG A 78 2.62 -15.39 11.88
N GLY A 79 2.06 -16.54 11.49
CA GLY A 79 2.74 -17.52 10.63
C GLY A 79 2.99 -17.00 9.22
N ILE A 80 2.01 -16.32 8.64
CA ILE A 80 2.14 -15.80 7.27
C ILE A 80 3.14 -14.64 7.20
N THR A 81 3.20 -13.79 8.22
CA THR A 81 4.18 -12.70 8.30
C THR A 81 5.60 -13.27 8.31
N ALA A 82 5.88 -14.23 9.19
CA ALA A 82 7.19 -14.87 9.26
C ALA A 82 7.57 -15.59 7.97
N PHE A 83 6.65 -16.40 7.41
CA PHE A 83 6.86 -17.09 6.15
C PHE A 83 7.17 -16.13 5.00
N SER A 84 6.38 -15.06 4.88
CA SER A 84 6.55 -14.08 3.80
C SER A 84 7.85 -13.28 3.96
N CYS A 85 8.24 -12.92 5.18
CA CYS A 85 9.53 -12.24 5.44
C CYS A 85 10.71 -13.15 5.11
N ILE A 86 10.69 -14.40 5.58
CA ILE A 86 11.78 -15.36 5.32
C ILE A 86 11.88 -15.66 3.81
N GLY A 87 10.75 -15.89 3.14
CA GLY A 87 10.74 -16.12 1.69
C GLY A 87 11.27 -14.91 0.90
N THR A 88 10.91 -13.69 1.32
CA THR A 88 11.44 -12.46 0.71
C THR A 88 12.94 -12.30 0.94
N ALA A 89 13.44 -12.66 2.14
CA ALA A 89 14.86 -12.62 2.46
C ALA A 89 15.67 -13.62 1.60
N VAL A 90 15.16 -14.84 1.45
CA VAL A 90 15.75 -15.85 0.54
C VAL A 90 15.76 -15.34 -0.91
N GLY A 91 14.65 -14.74 -1.35
CA GLY A 91 14.56 -14.11 -2.67
C GLY A 91 15.63 -13.03 -2.89
N LEU A 92 15.87 -12.16 -1.90
CA LEU A 92 16.93 -11.15 -1.97
C LEU A 92 18.34 -11.75 -2.05
N CYS A 93 18.59 -12.83 -1.33
CA CYS A 93 19.87 -13.57 -1.44
C CYS A 93 20.06 -14.14 -2.84
N ILE A 94 19.02 -14.68 -3.45
CA ILE A 94 19.03 -15.20 -4.83
C ILE A 94 19.29 -14.03 -5.80
N LEU A 95 18.60 -12.90 -5.65
CA LEU A 95 18.80 -11.72 -6.49
C LEU A 95 20.24 -11.19 -6.40
N GLY A 96 20.79 -11.08 -5.20
CA GLY A 96 22.15 -10.57 -4.97
C GLY A 96 23.24 -11.41 -5.64
N ASN A 97 23.02 -12.70 -5.85
CA ASN A 97 23.93 -13.60 -6.57
C ASN A 97 23.54 -13.80 -8.04
N GLY A 98 22.42 -13.23 -8.46
CA GLY A 98 21.88 -13.44 -9.80
C GLY A 98 22.61 -12.63 -10.86
N THR A 99 22.88 -13.28 -12.01
CA THR A 99 23.53 -12.64 -13.17
C THR A 99 22.66 -12.73 -14.43
N SER A 100 21.44 -13.26 -14.31
CA SER A 100 20.59 -13.51 -15.47
C SER A 100 19.18 -12.93 -15.31
N LEU A 101 18.55 -12.60 -16.44
CA LEU A 101 17.16 -12.14 -16.46
C LEU A 101 16.20 -13.18 -15.83
N GLY A 102 16.47 -14.48 -15.99
CA GLY A 102 15.64 -15.55 -15.40
C GLY A 102 15.60 -15.51 -13.88
N ILE A 103 16.74 -15.23 -13.24
CA ILE A 103 16.81 -15.07 -11.78
C ILE A 103 16.03 -13.82 -11.32
N TYR A 104 16.13 -12.72 -12.07
CA TYR A 104 15.36 -11.54 -11.79
C TYR A 104 13.84 -11.79 -11.93
N ILE A 105 13.40 -12.50 -12.96
CA ILE A 105 11.99 -12.89 -13.15
C ILE A 105 11.51 -13.69 -11.94
N LEU A 106 12.25 -14.73 -11.56
CA LEU A 106 11.90 -15.58 -10.41
C LEU A 106 11.78 -14.77 -9.13
N TRP A 107 12.77 -13.91 -8.86
CA TRP A 107 12.73 -13.01 -7.69
C TRP A 107 11.53 -12.08 -7.73
N SER A 108 11.29 -11.40 -8.86
CA SER A 108 10.21 -10.45 -9.01
C SER A 108 8.84 -11.09 -8.77
N VAL A 109 8.58 -12.25 -9.37
CA VAL A 109 7.32 -12.98 -9.24
C VAL A 109 7.09 -13.43 -7.79
N VAL A 110 8.07 -14.09 -7.18
CA VAL A 110 7.95 -14.65 -5.83
C VAL A 110 7.87 -13.53 -4.80
N SER A 111 8.77 -12.55 -4.88
CA SER A 111 8.83 -11.47 -3.90
C SER A 111 7.57 -10.62 -3.93
N GLN A 112 7.06 -10.24 -5.11
CA GLN A 112 5.86 -9.41 -5.20
C GLN A 112 4.62 -10.07 -4.57
N GLY A 113 4.49 -11.40 -4.63
CA GLY A 113 3.46 -12.13 -3.89
C GLY A 113 3.67 -12.08 -2.39
N LEU A 114 4.89 -12.36 -1.95
CA LEU A 114 5.21 -12.52 -0.53
C LEU A 114 5.12 -11.21 0.25
N TYR A 115 5.59 -10.07 -0.28
CA TYR A 115 5.56 -8.84 0.50
C TYR A 115 4.16 -8.25 0.67
N ASN A 116 3.20 -8.55 -0.19
CA ASN A 116 1.79 -8.25 0.09
C ASN A 116 1.28 -9.04 1.31
N GLY A 117 1.85 -10.22 1.59
CA GLY A 117 1.48 -11.07 2.72
C GLY A 117 1.76 -10.44 4.07
N TYR A 118 2.98 -9.95 4.31
CA TYR A 118 3.31 -9.34 5.60
C TYR A 118 2.91 -7.85 5.69
N SER A 119 2.69 -7.16 4.58
CA SER A 119 2.30 -5.76 4.58
C SER A 119 0.77 -5.58 4.65
N PHE A 120 0.11 -5.39 3.52
CA PHE A 120 -1.29 -4.98 3.48
C PHE A 120 -2.25 -6.00 4.11
N THR A 121 -2.06 -7.29 3.84
CA THR A 121 -3.02 -8.30 4.31
C THR A 121 -2.84 -8.56 5.81
N ALA A 122 -1.64 -8.94 6.24
CA ALA A 122 -1.39 -9.32 7.63
C ALA A 122 -1.41 -8.11 8.57
N THR A 123 -0.71 -7.05 8.21
CA THR A 123 -0.56 -5.85 9.05
C THR A 123 -1.89 -5.13 9.26
N ASN A 124 -2.68 -4.92 8.19
CA ASN A 124 -3.97 -4.27 8.34
C ASN A 124 -4.98 -5.13 9.10
N ALA A 125 -4.93 -6.46 8.95
CA ALA A 125 -5.73 -7.36 9.77
C ALA A 125 -5.36 -7.26 11.26
N LEU A 126 -4.06 -7.19 11.56
CA LEU A 126 -3.56 -7.00 12.93
C LEU A 126 -4.06 -5.68 13.54
N ILE A 127 -3.91 -4.57 12.82
CA ILE A 127 -4.36 -3.25 13.28
C ILE A 127 -5.89 -3.19 13.42
N ALA A 128 -6.63 -3.80 12.50
CA ALA A 128 -8.09 -3.87 12.60
C ALA A 128 -8.57 -4.62 13.86
N ASN A 129 -7.83 -5.67 14.27
CA ASN A 129 -8.14 -6.42 15.48
C ASN A 129 -7.81 -5.65 16.75
N TRP A 130 -6.68 -4.94 16.79
CA TRP A 130 -6.20 -4.26 17.99
C TRP A 130 -6.83 -2.87 18.20
N PHE A 131 -7.11 -2.13 17.12
CA PHE A 131 -7.52 -0.72 17.17
C PHE A 131 -8.77 -0.44 16.32
N PRO A 132 -9.92 -1.06 16.58
CA PRO A 132 -11.12 -0.86 15.75
C PRO A 132 -11.65 0.59 15.77
N ARG A 133 -11.56 1.31 16.92
CA ARG A 133 -11.98 2.71 17.03
C ARG A 133 -10.95 3.68 16.44
N LYS A 134 -9.67 3.44 16.69
CA LYS A 134 -8.55 4.31 16.29
C LYS A 134 -7.89 3.86 14.98
N LYS A 135 -8.53 2.94 14.23
CA LYS A 135 -7.98 2.29 13.04
C LYS A 135 -7.42 3.29 12.03
N GLY A 136 -8.12 4.38 11.73
CA GLY A 136 -7.68 5.37 10.75
C GLY A 136 -6.36 6.02 11.13
N TRP A 137 -6.24 6.51 12.37
CA TRP A 137 -5.02 7.12 12.88
C TRP A 137 -3.87 6.11 12.94
N VAL A 138 -4.13 4.92 13.46
CA VAL A 138 -3.11 3.87 13.58
C VAL A 138 -2.67 3.36 12.22
N MET A 139 -3.59 3.13 11.27
CA MET A 139 -3.25 2.78 9.89
C MET A 139 -2.45 3.89 9.19
N GLY A 140 -2.77 5.15 9.46
CA GLY A 140 -2.00 6.29 8.97
C GLY A 140 -0.54 6.26 9.43
N ILE A 141 -0.30 5.98 10.72
CA ILE A 141 1.06 5.83 11.26
C ILE A 141 1.76 4.63 10.64
N THR A 142 1.11 3.48 10.59
CA THR A 142 1.76 2.26 10.11
C THR A 142 2.15 2.34 8.64
N THR A 143 1.28 2.85 7.78
CA THR A 143 1.59 3.02 6.35
C THR A 143 2.58 4.14 6.06
N ALA A 144 2.76 5.10 6.99
CA ALA A 144 3.84 6.08 6.93
C ALA A 144 5.23 5.40 6.88
N GLY A 145 5.36 4.17 7.40
CA GLY A 145 6.56 3.34 7.26
C GLY A 145 6.98 3.13 5.80
N MET A 146 6.01 2.94 4.89
CA MET A 146 6.29 2.80 3.46
C MET A 146 6.94 4.07 2.87
N MET A 147 6.47 5.24 3.29
CA MET A 147 7.05 6.51 2.85
C MET A 147 8.43 6.75 3.46
N ALA A 148 8.61 6.41 4.75
CA ALA A 148 9.89 6.49 5.43
C ALA A 148 10.96 5.63 4.74
N ALA A 149 10.59 4.47 4.21
CA ALA A 149 11.50 3.61 3.45
C ALA A 149 12.06 4.29 2.19
N SER A 150 11.24 5.11 1.52
CA SER A 150 11.65 5.81 0.30
C SER A 150 12.84 6.76 0.53
N PHE A 151 13.04 7.25 1.77
CA PHE A 151 14.25 8.02 2.09
C PHE A 151 15.37 7.13 2.60
N THR A 152 15.08 6.33 3.64
CA THR A 152 16.12 5.60 4.39
C THR A 152 16.74 4.51 3.53
N SER A 153 15.92 3.67 2.88
CA SER A 153 16.40 2.54 2.11
C SER A 153 17.01 2.96 0.78
N VAL A 154 16.43 3.95 0.10
CA VAL A 154 16.99 4.48 -1.16
C VAL A 154 18.37 5.07 -0.89
N LEU A 155 18.52 5.89 0.16
CA LEU A 155 19.82 6.45 0.55
C LEU A 155 20.79 5.34 0.93
N PHE A 156 20.36 4.36 1.72
CA PHE A 156 21.20 3.23 2.11
C PHE A 156 21.72 2.46 0.89
N ILE A 157 20.84 2.03 -0.01
CA ILE A 157 21.22 1.29 -1.21
C ILE A 157 22.15 2.13 -2.09
N THR A 158 21.82 3.41 -2.31
CA THR A 158 22.61 4.30 -3.19
C THR A 158 24.01 4.57 -2.64
N VAL A 159 24.15 4.81 -1.34
CA VAL A 159 25.43 5.15 -0.71
C VAL A 159 26.33 3.93 -0.51
N TYR A 160 25.72 2.80 -0.13
CA TYR A 160 26.51 1.61 0.26
C TYR A 160 26.75 0.63 -0.89
N SER A 161 25.87 0.57 -1.91
CA SER A 161 26.07 -0.35 -3.03
C SER A 161 27.42 -0.13 -3.77
N PRO A 162 27.87 1.12 -4.03
CA PRO A 162 29.21 1.33 -4.61
C PRO A 162 30.35 0.94 -3.68
N LYS A 163 30.15 0.95 -2.35
CA LYS A 163 31.21 0.72 -1.35
C LYS A 163 31.41 -0.75 -1.03
N ILE A 164 30.31 -1.48 -0.83
CA ILE A 164 30.34 -2.88 -0.36
C ILE A 164 29.85 -3.87 -1.42
N GLY A 165 29.38 -3.37 -2.56
CA GLY A 165 28.80 -4.18 -3.65
C GLY A 165 27.32 -4.47 -3.48
N PHE A 166 26.64 -4.65 -4.60
CA PHE A 166 25.19 -4.91 -4.64
C PHE A 166 24.79 -6.19 -3.90
N THR A 167 25.56 -7.28 -4.06
CA THR A 167 25.34 -8.55 -3.38
C THR A 167 25.30 -8.41 -1.86
N ASN A 168 26.26 -7.67 -1.29
CA ASN A 168 26.33 -7.47 0.16
C ASN A 168 25.21 -6.59 0.69
N VAL A 169 24.74 -5.61 -0.12
CA VAL A 169 23.55 -4.82 0.21
C VAL A 169 22.31 -5.72 0.24
N CYS A 170 22.15 -6.62 -0.73
CA CYS A 170 21.03 -7.59 -0.75
C CYS A 170 21.10 -8.52 0.48
N TYR A 171 22.28 -9.01 0.86
CA TYR A 171 22.45 -9.84 2.06
C TYR A 171 22.12 -9.09 3.35
N PHE A 172 22.54 -7.84 3.47
CA PHE A 172 22.20 -7.01 4.62
C PHE A 172 20.68 -6.81 4.74
N LEU A 173 20.00 -6.43 3.65
CA LEU A 173 18.56 -6.29 3.62
C LEU A 173 17.86 -7.63 3.93
N ALA A 174 18.33 -8.73 3.34
CA ALA A 174 17.81 -10.06 3.62
C ALA A 174 17.94 -10.44 5.10
N ALA A 175 19.08 -10.16 5.73
CA ALA A 175 19.30 -10.41 7.15
C ALA A 175 18.34 -9.61 8.05
N VAL A 176 18.14 -8.32 7.75
CA VAL A 176 17.19 -7.46 8.49
C VAL A 176 15.75 -7.99 8.34
N ILE A 177 15.33 -8.35 7.12
CA ILE A 177 13.99 -8.86 6.85
C ILE A 177 13.79 -10.23 7.54
N ALA A 178 14.75 -11.14 7.44
CA ALA A 178 14.69 -12.44 8.10
C ALA A 178 14.62 -12.31 9.63
N MET A 179 15.42 -11.44 10.20
CA MET A 179 15.42 -11.16 11.64
C MET A 179 14.04 -10.65 12.09
N LEU A 180 13.46 -9.69 11.37
CA LEU A 180 12.12 -9.19 11.68
C LEU A 180 11.06 -10.27 11.50
N GLY A 181 11.20 -11.15 10.51
CA GLY A 181 10.32 -12.32 10.32
C GLY A 181 10.35 -13.30 11.50
N VAL A 182 11.56 -13.61 12.00
CA VAL A 182 11.74 -14.49 13.18
C VAL A 182 11.21 -13.81 14.45
N VAL A 183 11.50 -12.53 14.63
CA VAL A 183 10.99 -11.74 15.76
C VAL A 183 9.47 -11.70 15.74
N SER A 184 8.85 -11.61 14.58
CA SER A 184 7.39 -11.60 14.41
C SER A 184 6.72 -12.84 15.01
N LEU A 185 7.35 -14.01 14.97
CA LEU A 185 6.83 -15.25 15.58
C LEU A 185 6.58 -15.14 17.08
N LYS A 186 7.39 -14.34 17.78
CA LYS A 186 7.24 -14.12 19.23
C LYS A 186 6.54 -12.80 19.55
N TRP A 187 6.66 -11.83 18.68
CA TRP A 187 6.15 -10.47 18.92
C TRP A 187 4.66 -10.34 18.62
N ILE A 188 4.19 -10.88 17.48
CA ILE A 188 2.80 -10.75 17.05
C ILE A 188 1.87 -11.54 17.94
N VAL A 189 0.78 -10.89 18.34
CA VAL A 189 -0.41 -11.50 18.91
C VAL A 189 -1.58 -11.07 18.05
N ASP A 190 -2.28 -12.04 17.48
CA ASP A 190 -3.29 -11.79 16.43
C ASP A 190 -4.46 -10.96 16.92
N THR A 191 -4.90 -11.17 18.16
CA THR A 191 -6.00 -10.42 18.79
C THR A 191 -5.65 -10.05 20.23
N PRO A 192 -6.09 -8.87 20.73
CA PRO A 192 -5.82 -8.45 22.10
C PRO A 192 -6.39 -9.42 23.14
N GLU A 193 -7.50 -10.10 22.85
CA GLU A 193 -8.17 -11.05 23.73
C GLU A 193 -7.26 -12.24 24.07
N GLN A 194 -6.35 -12.64 23.19
CA GLN A 194 -5.36 -13.70 23.46
C GLN A 194 -4.39 -13.36 24.59
N CYS A 195 -4.25 -12.07 24.91
CA CYS A 195 -3.45 -11.56 26.01
C CYS A 195 -4.31 -11.11 27.21
N GLY A 196 -5.63 -11.37 27.20
CA GLY A 196 -6.55 -10.87 28.20
C GLY A 196 -6.75 -9.34 28.15
N LEU A 197 -6.48 -8.72 27.00
CA LEU A 197 -6.64 -7.30 26.77
C LEU A 197 -7.89 -7.03 25.93
N LEU A 198 -8.37 -5.78 26.01
CA LEU A 198 -9.52 -5.35 25.21
C LEU A 198 -9.05 -4.54 23.99
N PRO A 199 -9.81 -4.59 22.86
CA PRO A 199 -9.57 -3.70 21.73
C PRO A 199 -9.57 -2.25 22.16
N ASP A 200 -8.62 -1.44 21.64
CA ASP A 200 -8.39 -0.06 22.06
C ASP A 200 -8.18 0.14 23.58
N ASN A 201 -7.93 -0.94 24.34
CA ASN A 201 -7.87 -0.99 25.81
C ASN A 201 -9.18 -0.51 26.52
N MET A 202 -10.31 -0.60 25.85
CA MET A 202 -11.63 -0.20 26.38
C MET A 202 -12.68 -1.25 26.01
N PRO A 203 -13.65 -1.54 26.90
CA PRO A 203 -14.76 -2.40 26.56
C PRO A 203 -15.53 -1.80 25.38
N LEU A 204 -15.91 -2.64 24.42
CA LEU A 204 -16.79 -2.24 23.34
C LEU A 204 -18.20 -2.05 23.89
N THR A 205 -18.86 -0.96 23.53
CA THR A 205 -20.30 -0.78 23.80
C THR A 205 -21.11 -1.78 22.97
N GLU A 206 -22.36 -2.06 23.34
CA GLU A 206 -23.23 -2.98 22.59
C GLU A 206 -23.34 -2.58 21.10
N ARG A 207 -23.45 -1.30 20.81
CA ARG A 207 -23.49 -0.78 19.46
C ARG A 207 -22.16 -1.00 18.72
N GLU A 208 -21.05 -0.78 19.38
CA GLU A 208 -19.71 -1.04 18.82
C GLU A 208 -19.42 -2.52 18.72
N GLN A 209 -19.95 -3.36 19.60
CA GLN A 209 -19.92 -4.80 19.45
C GLN A 209 -20.68 -5.26 18.19
N GLN A 210 -21.76 -4.58 17.81
CA GLN A 210 -22.45 -4.83 16.55
C GLN A 210 -21.68 -4.26 15.34
N GLU A 211 -21.07 -3.09 15.46
CA GLU A 211 -20.35 -2.43 14.35
C GLU A 211 -18.94 -3.00 14.12
N PHE A 212 -18.18 -3.28 15.17
CA PHE A 212 -16.79 -3.75 15.08
C PHE A 212 -16.63 -5.20 15.49
N GLY A 213 -17.47 -5.63 16.39
CA GLY A 213 -17.47 -6.92 17.01
C GLY A 213 -18.49 -7.83 16.43
N GLY A 214 -18.86 -7.72 15.16
CA GLY A 214 -19.80 -8.70 14.62
C GLY A 214 -19.49 -10.06 15.20
N GLY A 215 -19.91 -10.35 16.41
CA GLY A 215 -19.61 -11.45 17.29
C GLY A 215 -18.32 -12.21 17.01
N THR A 216 -17.86 -13.02 17.87
CA THR A 216 -16.84 -14.04 17.58
C THR A 216 -17.26 -14.99 16.43
N ALA A 217 -18.48 -14.90 15.94
CA ALA A 217 -19.00 -15.60 14.77
C ALA A 217 -18.59 -14.89 13.49
N ARG A 218 -17.59 -15.47 12.81
CA ARG A 218 -17.21 -15.12 11.46
C ARG A 218 -18.39 -15.32 10.53
N GLN A 219 -18.77 -14.29 9.81
CA GLN A 219 -19.80 -14.38 8.78
C GLN A 219 -19.17 -14.85 7.47
N ASP A 220 -19.83 -15.77 6.75
CA ASP A 220 -19.31 -16.30 5.50
C ASP A 220 -19.55 -15.34 4.34
N TRP A 221 -18.66 -14.36 4.19
CA TRP A 221 -18.58 -13.54 3.00
C TRP A 221 -17.89 -14.29 1.87
N THR A 222 -18.68 -14.81 0.91
CA THR A 222 -18.12 -15.45 -0.28
C THR A 222 -17.60 -14.40 -1.27
N ALA A 223 -16.60 -14.77 -2.08
CA ALA A 223 -16.09 -13.88 -3.13
C ALA A 223 -17.20 -13.45 -4.09
N ARG A 224 -18.13 -14.34 -4.41
CA ARG A 224 -19.29 -14.05 -5.26
C ARG A 224 -20.18 -12.97 -4.63
N ASN A 225 -20.54 -13.12 -3.35
CA ASN A 225 -21.42 -12.16 -2.66
C ASN A 225 -20.77 -10.78 -2.56
N LEU A 226 -19.43 -10.70 -2.41
CA LEU A 226 -18.68 -9.44 -2.39
C LEU A 226 -18.65 -8.78 -3.76
N ILE A 227 -18.27 -9.53 -4.81
CA ILE A 227 -18.14 -8.99 -6.17
C ILE A 227 -19.50 -8.63 -6.75
N CYS A 228 -20.54 -9.43 -6.53
CA CYS A 228 -21.87 -9.16 -7.03
C CYS A 228 -22.61 -8.07 -6.23
N SER A 229 -22.09 -7.64 -5.08
CA SER A 229 -22.71 -6.57 -4.31
C SER A 229 -22.41 -5.20 -4.92
N LYS A 230 -23.40 -4.29 -4.93
CA LYS A 230 -23.21 -2.91 -5.38
C LYS A 230 -22.03 -2.24 -4.67
N ASP A 231 -21.97 -2.36 -3.35
CA ASP A 231 -20.93 -1.70 -2.53
C ASP A 231 -19.56 -2.30 -2.81
N GLY A 232 -19.46 -3.65 -2.91
CA GLY A 232 -18.20 -4.32 -3.24
C GLY A 232 -17.64 -3.88 -4.60
N MET A 233 -18.49 -3.81 -5.63
CA MET A 233 -18.07 -3.29 -6.94
C MET A 233 -17.68 -1.82 -6.89
N CYS A 234 -18.43 -0.98 -6.15
CA CYS A 234 -18.06 0.43 -5.96
C CYS A 234 -16.69 0.56 -5.28
N TYR A 235 -16.33 -0.33 -4.35
CA TYR A 235 -15.01 -0.31 -3.71
C TYR A 235 -13.91 -0.82 -4.64
N ILE A 236 -14.14 -1.92 -5.34
CA ILE A 236 -13.17 -2.45 -6.31
C ILE A 236 -12.83 -1.38 -7.35
N VAL A 237 -13.86 -0.81 -7.98
CA VAL A 237 -13.64 0.16 -9.04
C VAL A 237 -13.22 1.51 -8.47
N GLY A 238 -13.88 2.03 -7.45
CA GLY A 238 -13.57 3.33 -6.86
C GLY A 238 -12.16 3.41 -6.31
N PHE A 239 -11.78 2.53 -5.40
CA PHE A 239 -10.40 2.50 -4.89
C PHE A 239 -9.40 2.04 -5.95
N GLY A 240 -9.77 1.13 -6.87
CA GLY A 240 -8.93 0.73 -7.99
C GLY A 240 -8.53 1.91 -8.89
N LEU A 241 -9.47 2.79 -9.22
CA LEU A 241 -9.21 4.02 -9.99
C LEU A 241 -8.31 5.00 -9.22
N LEU A 242 -8.52 5.14 -7.91
CA LEU A 242 -7.63 5.95 -7.06
C LEU A 242 -6.23 5.31 -6.98
N PHE A 243 -6.09 3.99 -6.95
CA PHE A 243 -4.79 3.32 -7.02
C PHE A 243 -4.09 3.52 -8.36
N ILE A 244 -4.84 3.52 -9.49
CA ILE A 244 -4.27 3.92 -10.80
C ILE A 244 -3.72 5.34 -10.72
N ALA A 245 -4.51 6.29 -10.22
CA ALA A 245 -4.12 7.69 -10.13
C ALA A 245 -2.91 7.90 -9.20
N THR A 246 -2.85 7.16 -8.06
CA THR A 246 -1.70 7.18 -7.13
C THR A 246 -0.43 6.65 -7.82
N THR A 247 -0.50 5.43 -8.34
CA THR A 247 0.66 4.76 -8.96
C THR A 247 1.09 5.49 -10.23
N GLY A 248 0.10 5.85 -11.05
CA GLY A 248 0.33 6.54 -12.31
C GLY A 248 0.86 7.96 -12.13
N GLY A 249 0.39 8.69 -11.11
CA GLY A 249 0.88 10.02 -10.77
C GLY A 249 2.37 10.00 -10.41
N ILE A 250 2.79 9.05 -9.56
CA ILE A 250 4.19 8.87 -9.17
C ILE A 250 5.02 8.43 -10.38
N THR A 251 4.55 7.47 -11.18
CA THR A 251 5.29 6.93 -12.32
C THR A 251 5.49 7.98 -13.44
N ALA A 252 4.48 8.81 -13.70
CA ALA A 252 4.55 9.85 -14.71
C ALA A 252 5.31 11.11 -14.25
N PHE A 253 5.67 11.21 -12.95
CA PHE A 253 6.24 12.45 -12.39
C PHE A 253 7.57 12.85 -13.02
N VAL A 254 8.56 11.96 -13.01
CA VAL A 254 9.89 12.27 -13.58
C VAL A 254 9.81 12.55 -15.08
N PRO A 255 9.16 11.71 -15.92
CA PRO A 255 8.96 12.05 -17.33
C PRO A 255 8.28 13.40 -17.58
N TYR A 256 7.27 13.74 -16.76
CA TYR A 256 6.60 15.04 -16.86
C TYR A 256 7.52 16.20 -16.50
N MET A 257 8.36 16.07 -15.47
CA MET A 257 9.34 17.11 -15.12
C MET A 257 10.38 17.30 -16.24
N LEU A 258 10.87 16.20 -16.85
CA LEU A 258 11.79 16.28 -17.99
C LEU A 258 11.15 16.98 -19.19
N GLU A 259 9.88 16.68 -19.50
CA GLU A 259 9.11 17.39 -20.55
C GLU A 259 9.01 18.90 -20.27
N ARG A 260 9.00 19.29 -19.00
CA ARG A 260 8.97 20.70 -18.54
C ARG A 260 10.34 21.37 -18.50
N GLY A 261 11.38 20.70 -18.95
CA GLY A 261 12.73 21.24 -19.01
C GLY A 261 13.54 21.16 -17.72
N TYR A 262 13.05 20.44 -16.70
CA TYR A 262 13.84 20.16 -15.49
C TYR A 262 14.96 19.16 -15.81
N SER A 263 16.10 19.31 -15.14
CA SER A 263 17.14 18.28 -15.21
C SER A 263 16.67 16.98 -14.53
N GLN A 264 17.27 15.85 -14.90
CA GLN A 264 16.96 14.58 -14.25
C GLN A 264 17.22 14.61 -12.75
N VAL A 265 18.26 15.30 -12.29
CA VAL A 265 18.62 15.46 -10.88
C VAL A 265 17.54 16.25 -10.15
N ASP A 266 17.08 17.37 -10.72
CA ASP A 266 16.03 18.20 -10.13
C ASP A 266 14.69 17.44 -10.09
N ALA A 267 14.34 16.72 -11.16
CA ALA A 267 13.12 15.93 -11.24
C ALA A 267 13.08 14.83 -10.15
N VAL A 268 14.19 14.12 -9.93
CA VAL A 268 14.32 13.12 -8.87
C VAL A 268 14.32 13.77 -7.48
N GLY A 269 14.95 14.93 -7.32
CA GLY A 269 14.93 15.71 -6.09
C GLY A 269 13.50 16.14 -5.71
N LEU A 270 12.73 16.68 -6.66
CA LEU A 270 11.33 17.05 -6.49
C LEU A 270 10.45 15.83 -6.17
N MET A 271 10.72 14.66 -6.79
CA MET A 271 10.03 13.42 -6.47
C MET A 271 10.32 12.96 -5.03
N SER A 272 11.55 13.10 -4.57
CA SER A 272 11.91 12.79 -3.18
C SER A 272 11.16 13.70 -2.20
N LEU A 273 11.01 14.98 -2.53
CA LEU A 273 10.22 15.93 -1.74
C LEU A 273 8.72 15.54 -1.69
N THR A 274 8.15 15.03 -2.79
CA THR A 274 6.76 14.55 -2.79
C THR A 274 6.55 13.37 -1.84
N SER A 275 7.56 12.53 -1.65
CA SER A 275 7.48 11.40 -0.69
C SER A 275 7.41 11.91 0.76
N LEU A 276 8.08 13.01 1.10
CA LEU A 276 7.92 13.69 2.42
C LEU A 276 6.51 14.21 2.63
N PHE A 277 5.94 14.86 1.61
CA PHE A 277 4.55 15.31 1.69
C PHE A 277 3.57 14.14 1.80
N SER A 278 3.82 13.04 1.10
CA SER A 278 2.99 11.83 1.20
C SER A 278 3.06 11.17 2.59
N LEU A 279 4.21 11.26 3.26
CA LEU A 279 4.37 10.82 4.66
C LEU A 279 3.44 11.61 5.58
N ALA A 280 3.51 12.95 5.52
CA ALA A 280 2.65 13.84 6.31
C ALA A 280 1.17 13.65 5.95
N GLY A 281 0.86 13.53 4.67
CA GLY A 281 -0.49 13.33 4.16
C GLY A 281 -1.13 12.01 4.60
N SER A 282 -0.37 10.93 4.64
CA SER A 282 -0.86 9.64 5.17
C SER A 282 -1.32 9.77 6.63
N PHE A 283 -0.55 10.48 7.45
CA PHE A 283 -0.90 10.74 8.84
C PHE A 283 -2.14 11.66 8.96
N ILE A 284 -2.15 12.78 8.23
CA ILE A 284 -3.28 13.73 8.24
C ILE A 284 -4.58 13.04 7.84
N MET A 285 -4.55 12.26 6.77
CA MET A 285 -5.74 11.54 6.30
C MET A 285 -6.18 10.46 7.28
N GLY A 286 -5.27 9.81 8.00
CA GLY A 286 -5.59 8.88 9.09
C GLY A 286 -6.29 9.57 10.26
N VAL A 287 -5.88 10.79 10.62
CA VAL A 287 -6.55 11.62 11.62
C VAL A 287 -7.94 12.04 11.14
N LEU A 288 -8.07 12.45 9.87
CA LEU A 288 -9.36 12.80 9.27
C LEU A 288 -10.33 11.59 9.25
N ASP A 289 -9.83 10.41 8.92
CA ASP A 289 -10.62 9.16 8.98
C ASP A 289 -11.18 8.93 10.39
N THR A 290 -10.34 9.09 11.41
CA THR A 290 -10.77 8.91 12.82
C THR A 290 -11.77 9.98 13.26
N LYS A 291 -11.58 11.25 12.87
CA LYS A 291 -12.42 12.38 13.33
C LYS A 291 -13.71 12.55 12.54
N LEU A 292 -13.66 12.42 11.22
CA LEU A 292 -14.78 12.70 10.32
C LEU A 292 -15.51 11.43 9.88
N GLY A 293 -14.92 10.26 10.12
CA GLY A 293 -15.39 8.96 9.65
C GLY A 293 -14.91 8.64 8.24
N THR A 294 -14.81 7.35 7.95
CA THR A 294 -14.15 6.80 6.77
C THR A 294 -14.77 7.27 5.45
N LYS A 295 -16.10 7.41 5.38
CA LYS A 295 -16.76 7.90 4.15
C LYS A 295 -16.32 9.31 3.78
N LYS A 296 -16.39 10.24 4.74
CA LYS A 296 -16.00 11.64 4.50
C LYS A 296 -14.52 11.76 4.17
N ALA A 297 -13.66 11.03 4.89
CA ALA A 297 -12.22 11.02 4.61
C ALA A 297 -11.91 10.49 3.20
N SER A 298 -12.57 9.41 2.76
CA SER A 298 -12.40 8.86 1.40
C SER A 298 -12.88 9.83 0.30
N LEU A 299 -13.96 10.55 0.54
CA LEU A 299 -14.45 11.58 -0.39
C LEU A 299 -13.52 12.80 -0.45
N ILE A 300 -13.00 13.26 0.69
CA ILE A 300 -11.98 14.32 0.74
C ILE A 300 -10.74 13.89 -0.05
N PHE A 301 -10.27 12.67 0.16
CA PHE A 301 -9.14 12.11 -0.57
C PHE A 301 -9.35 12.12 -2.09
N ALA A 302 -10.50 11.61 -2.56
CA ALA A 302 -10.83 11.62 -4.00
C ALA A 302 -10.94 13.05 -4.54
N ALA A 303 -11.53 13.99 -3.78
CA ALA A 303 -11.62 15.40 -4.17
C ALA A 303 -10.24 16.07 -4.29
N LEU A 304 -9.30 15.77 -3.36
CA LEU A 304 -7.92 16.26 -3.43
C LEU A 304 -7.21 15.76 -4.70
N TYR A 305 -7.50 14.54 -5.15
CA TYR A 305 -6.97 14.02 -6.41
C TYR A 305 -7.56 14.73 -7.62
N VAL A 306 -8.88 14.97 -7.63
CA VAL A 306 -9.51 15.74 -8.71
C VAL A 306 -8.91 17.13 -8.81
N ILE A 307 -8.85 17.85 -7.70
CA ILE A 307 -8.30 19.22 -7.67
C ILE A 307 -6.82 19.22 -8.02
N GLY A 308 -6.05 18.31 -7.45
CA GLY A 308 -4.60 18.28 -7.63
C GLY A 308 -4.20 17.91 -9.05
N TYR A 309 -4.73 16.85 -9.62
CA TYR A 309 -4.34 16.42 -10.98
C TYR A 309 -4.94 17.30 -12.07
N SER A 310 -6.21 17.72 -11.95
CA SER A 310 -6.80 18.66 -12.90
C SER A 310 -6.14 20.04 -12.81
N GLY A 311 -5.80 20.50 -11.59
CA GLY A 311 -5.08 21.74 -11.37
C GLY A 311 -3.67 21.71 -11.93
N ALA A 312 -2.95 20.59 -11.79
CA ALA A 312 -1.63 20.42 -12.39
C ALA A 312 -1.68 20.54 -13.92
N PHE A 313 -2.71 19.97 -14.54
CA PHE A 313 -2.94 20.14 -15.99
C PHE A 313 -3.31 21.59 -16.34
N ALA A 314 -4.24 22.20 -15.64
CA ALA A 314 -4.72 23.55 -15.94
C ALA A 314 -3.61 24.62 -15.79
N LEU A 315 -2.71 24.42 -14.84
CA LEU A 315 -1.59 25.35 -14.56
C LEU A 315 -0.31 24.99 -15.33
N THR A 316 -0.38 24.05 -16.25
CA THR A 316 0.78 23.59 -17.03
C THR A 316 1.51 24.74 -17.76
N GLY A 317 0.81 25.79 -18.19
CA GLY A 317 1.40 26.96 -18.86
C GLY A 317 2.06 27.99 -17.94
N ILE A 318 1.92 27.85 -16.61
CA ILE A 318 2.41 28.84 -15.63
C ILE A 318 3.64 28.28 -14.93
N ASP A 319 4.73 29.03 -14.90
CA ASP A 319 6.01 28.61 -14.31
C ASP A 319 5.83 28.09 -12.88
N LYS A 320 6.33 26.92 -12.61
CA LYS A 320 6.36 26.21 -11.30
C LYS A 320 5.03 26.12 -10.53
N LEU A 321 3.99 26.89 -10.89
CA LEU A 321 2.73 26.93 -10.16
C LEU A 321 1.97 25.60 -10.24
N PHE A 322 2.14 24.84 -11.33
CA PHE A 322 1.57 23.49 -11.49
C PHE A 322 2.05 22.49 -10.43
N LEU A 323 3.19 22.75 -9.78
CA LEU A 323 3.72 21.89 -8.72
C LEU A 323 2.83 21.90 -7.47
N LEU A 324 2.18 23.00 -7.13
CA LEU A 324 1.35 23.10 -5.94
C LEU A 324 0.17 22.12 -5.95
N PRO A 325 -0.71 22.10 -6.95
CA PRO A 325 -1.79 21.13 -7.02
C PRO A 325 -1.27 19.70 -7.20
N LEU A 326 -0.18 19.49 -7.91
CA LEU A 326 0.42 18.18 -8.08
C LEU A 326 0.91 17.62 -6.74
N TRP A 327 1.59 18.43 -5.92
CA TRP A 327 2.00 18.04 -4.58
C TRP A 327 0.83 17.80 -3.65
N LEU A 328 -0.27 18.55 -3.78
CA LEU A 328 -1.49 18.32 -3.00
C LEU A 328 -2.07 16.93 -3.28
N ALA A 329 -2.16 16.52 -4.56
CA ALA A 329 -2.60 15.19 -4.93
C ALA A 329 -1.64 14.12 -4.37
N MET A 330 -0.34 14.27 -4.63
CA MET A 330 0.66 13.30 -4.21
C MET A 330 0.81 13.19 -2.71
N ALA A 331 0.65 14.29 -1.96
CA ALA A 331 0.66 14.29 -0.51
C ALA A 331 -0.46 13.40 0.05
N SER A 332 -1.66 13.44 -0.54
CA SER A 332 -2.75 12.58 -0.09
C SER A 332 -2.56 11.10 -0.47
N GLY A 333 -1.70 10.80 -1.43
CA GLY A 333 -1.53 9.46 -2.03
C GLY A 333 -1.16 8.34 -1.08
N GLY A 334 -0.43 8.65 0.00
CA GLY A 334 -0.09 7.71 1.05
C GLY A 334 -1.28 7.12 1.81
N ALA A 335 -2.45 7.75 1.72
CA ALA A 335 -3.65 7.35 2.45
C ALA A 335 -4.53 6.33 1.72
N ASN A 336 -4.32 6.05 0.43
CA ASN A 336 -5.24 5.26 -0.38
C ASN A 336 -5.50 3.86 0.21
N ALA A 337 -4.44 3.13 0.53
CA ALA A 337 -4.55 1.80 1.13
C ALA A 337 -5.18 1.83 2.53
N ASN A 338 -4.88 2.88 3.32
CA ASN A 338 -5.45 3.08 4.64
C ASN A 338 -6.96 3.25 4.59
N LEU A 339 -7.43 4.14 3.73
CA LEU A 339 -8.84 4.46 3.59
C LEU A 339 -9.62 3.25 3.07
N MET A 340 -9.06 2.50 2.12
CA MET A 340 -9.66 1.25 1.68
C MET A 340 -9.75 0.25 2.84
N ALA A 341 -8.66 0.01 3.57
CA ALA A 341 -8.64 -0.90 4.71
C ALA A 341 -9.65 -0.48 5.79
N SER A 342 -9.67 0.81 6.15
CA SER A 342 -10.61 1.38 7.12
C SER A 342 -12.07 1.23 6.68
N THR A 343 -12.35 1.41 5.37
CA THR A 343 -13.68 1.19 4.78
C THR A 343 -14.15 -0.24 4.98
N LEU A 344 -13.28 -1.22 4.68
CA LEU A 344 -13.63 -2.63 4.78
C LEU A 344 -13.87 -3.05 6.24
N VAL A 345 -13.05 -2.55 7.18
CA VAL A 345 -13.28 -2.79 8.62
C VAL A 345 -14.60 -2.16 9.07
N SER A 346 -14.94 -0.96 8.61
CA SER A 346 -16.18 -0.27 8.98
C SER A 346 -17.41 -1.00 8.50
N GLN A 347 -17.38 -1.55 7.28
CA GLN A 347 -18.57 -2.14 6.66
C GLN A 347 -18.72 -3.63 6.96
N TYR A 348 -17.63 -4.39 7.00
CA TYR A 348 -17.68 -5.85 7.11
C TYR A 348 -17.23 -6.39 8.47
N GLY A 349 -16.76 -5.51 9.34
CA GLY A 349 -16.25 -5.87 10.66
C GLY A 349 -14.82 -6.43 10.64
N ARG A 350 -14.19 -6.43 11.82
CA ARG A 350 -12.79 -6.86 11.97
C ARG A 350 -12.58 -8.35 11.72
N ALA A 351 -13.55 -9.19 12.14
CA ALA A 351 -13.46 -10.65 11.98
C ALA A 351 -13.42 -11.10 10.51
N ASN A 352 -14.08 -10.34 9.63
CA ASN A 352 -14.16 -10.65 8.21
C ASN A 352 -13.10 -9.94 7.37
N TYR A 353 -12.31 -9.03 7.98
CA TYR A 353 -11.38 -8.15 7.24
C TYR A 353 -10.48 -8.92 6.26
N ALA A 354 -9.80 -9.97 6.73
CA ALA A 354 -8.83 -10.69 5.89
C ALA A 354 -9.46 -11.35 4.66
N SER A 355 -10.69 -11.91 4.81
CA SER A 355 -11.42 -12.52 3.69
C SER A 355 -11.89 -11.48 2.69
N VAL A 356 -12.49 -10.39 3.18
CA VAL A 356 -13.02 -9.31 2.36
C VAL A 356 -11.88 -8.54 1.67
N TRP A 357 -10.81 -8.23 2.40
CA TRP A 357 -9.62 -7.59 1.87
C TRP A 357 -9.01 -8.39 0.72
N SER A 358 -8.85 -9.71 0.88
CA SER A 358 -8.25 -10.55 -0.16
C SER A 358 -9.00 -10.50 -1.48
N VAL A 359 -10.32 -10.37 -1.45
CA VAL A 359 -11.16 -10.29 -2.66
C VAL A 359 -11.17 -8.88 -3.24
N LEU A 360 -11.51 -7.88 -2.42
CA LEU A 360 -11.75 -6.52 -2.91
C LEU A 360 -10.45 -5.81 -3.29
N PHE A 361 -9.37 -6.00 -2.51
CA PHE A 361 -8.05 -5.46 -2.84
C PHE A 361 -7.44 -6.14 -4.06
N THR A 362 -7.69 -7.45 -4.26
CA THR A 362 -7.29 -8.17 -5.48
C THR A 362 -7.93 -7.52 -6.70
N GLY A 363 -9.24 -7.29 -6.68
CA GLY A 363 -9.95 -6.61 -7.76
C GLY A 363 -9.42 -5.19 -8.02
N ALA A 364 -9.23 -4.40 -6.98
CA ALA A 364 -8.67 -3.05 -7.09
C ALA A 364 -7.23 -3.05 -7.64
N SER A 365 -6.42 -4.06 -7.28
CA SER A 365 -5.04 -4.20 -7.75
C SER A 365 -4.95 -4.61 -9.22
N LEU A 366 -5.90 -5.40 -9.72
CA LEU A 366 -6.01 -5.69 -11.16
C LEU A 366 -6.24 -4.40 -11.95
N ILE A 367 -7.15 -3.55 -11.48
CA ILE A 367 -7.41 -2.24 -12.08
C ILE A 367 -6.14 -1.37 -12.00
N ARG A 368 -5.48 -1.29 -10.84
CA ARG A 368 -4.24 -0.53 -10.65
C ARG A 368 -3.16 -0.89 -11.66
N ASN A 369 -2.99 -2.18 -11.97
CA ASN A 369 -1.91 -2.64 -12.86
C ASN A 369 -2.06 -2.14 -14.30
N LEU A 370 -3.24 -1.63 -14.69
CA LEU A 370 -3.45 -0.99 -15.99
C LEU A 370 -2.76 0.39 -16.10
N CYS A 371 -2.28 0.97 -15.00
CA CYS A 371 -1.74 2.34 -14.99
C CYS A 371 -0.58 2.53 -15.97
N TYR A 372 0.35 1.57 -16.07
CA TYR A 372 1.52 1.67 -16.95
C TYR A 372 1.14 1.66 -18.43
N LEU A 373 0.17 0.79 -18.81
CA LEU A 373 -0.38 0.75 -20.16
C LEU A 373 -1.05 2.08 -20.52
N LEU A 374 -1.85 2.62 -19.59
CA LEU A 374 -2.57 3.88 -19.80
C LEU A 374 -1.62 5.06 -19.92
N ILE A 375 -0.56 5.13 -19.11
CA ILE A 375 0.47 6.19 -19.23
C ILE A 375 1.09 6.15 -20.63
N GLY A 376 1.55 4.98 -21.07
CA GLY A 376 2.18 4.82 -22.37
C GLY A 376 1.24 5.18 -23.52
N ALA A 377 -0.02 4.71 -23.49
CA ALA A 377 -1.02 4.99 -24.49
C ALA A 377 -1.37 6.49 -24.55
N ILE A 378 -1.66 7.12 -23.42
CA ILE A 378 -2.05 8.53 -23.36
C ILE A 378 -0.87 9.44 -23.79
N ALA A 379 0.33 9.19 -23.26
CA ALA A 379 1.50 9.98 -23.61
C ALA A 379 1.86 9.86 -25.13
N SER A 380 1.79 8.65 -25.69
CA SER A 380 2.06 8.42 -27.12
C SER A 380 1.02 9.08 -28.02
N LEU A 381 -0.28 8.96 -27.68
CA LEU A 381 -1.36 9.52 -28.49
C LEU A 381 -1.45 11.05 -28.37
N SER A 382 -1.09 11.60 -27.23
CA SER A 382 -1.27 13.03 -26.95
C SER A 382 0.02 13.86 -27.12
N GLY A 383 1.19 13.21 -27.17
CA GLY A 383 2.50 13.88 -27.25
C GLY A 383 2.92 14.59 -25.96
N THR A 384 2.19 14.43 -24.84
CA THR A 384 2.49 15.13 -23.57
C THR A 384 2.04 14.35 -22.34
N TYR A 385 2.85 14.36 -21.30
CA TYR A 385 2.50 13.81 -19.99
C TYR A 385 1.49 14.68 -19.22
N ALA A 386 1.30 15.94 -19.59
CA ALA A 386 0.29 16.79 -18.96
C ALA A 386 -1.14 16.18 -19.09
N ARG A 387 -1.46 15.58 -20.26
CA ARG A 387 -2.76 14.93 -20.49
C ARG A 387 -2.94 13.65 -19.65
N VAL A 388 -1.87 13.01 -19.23
CA VAL A 388 -1.93 11.88 -18.28
C VAL A 388 -2.50 12.37 -16.95
N TYR A 389 -2.06 13.53 -16.45
CA TYR A 389 -2.60 14.10 -15.22
C TYR A 389 -4.06 14.54 -15.35
N LEU A 390 -4.45 15.10 -16.48
CA LEU A 390 -5.89 15.37 -16.75
C LEU A 390 -6.72 14.09 -16.65
N PHE A 391 -6.25 13.01 -17.27
CA PHE A 391 -6.94 11.72 -17.22
C PHE A 391 -7.06 11.18 -15.79
N TRP A 392 -5.98 11.31 -14.98
CA TRP A 392 -6.04 10.95 -13.55
C TRP A 392 -7.05 11.80 -12.78
N GLY A 393 -7.20 13.07 -13.10
CA GLY A 393 -8.24 13.93 -12.54
C GLY A 393 -9.66 13.43 -12.89
N ILE A 394 -9.89 13.07 -14.15
CA ILE A 394 -11.19 12.57 -14.64
C ILE A 394 -11.57 11.25 -13.95
N ILE A 395 -10.67 10.26 -13.91
CA ILE A 395 -10.97 8.98 -13.25
C ILE A 395 -11.14 9.11 -11.74
N SER A 396 -10.45 10.09 -11.12
CA SER A 396 -10.63 10.39 -9.70
C SER A 396 -12.00 11.01 -9.42
N ALA A 397 -12.53 11.85 -10.33
CA ALA A 397 -13.89 12.38 -10.24
C ALA A 397 -14.93 11.25 -10.36
N PHE A 398 -14.72 10.30 -11.27
CA PHE A 398 -15.58 9.12 -11.38
C PHE A 398 -15.52 8.26 -10.11
N SER A 399 -14.31 8.06 -9.55
CA SER A 399 -14.13 7.38 -8.27
C SER A 399 -14.87 8.10 -7.13
N PHE A 400 -14.80 9.44 -7.07
CA PHE A 400 -15.53 10.23 -6.08
C PHE A 400 -17.03 9.92 -6.11
N VAL A 401 -17.64 9.88 -7.31
CA VAL A 401 -19.06 9.56 -7.47
C VAL A 401 -19.38 8.14 -6.99
N LEU A 402 -18.55 7.15 -7.37
CA LEU A 402 -18.74 5.76 -6.94
C LEU A 402 -18.70 5.62 -5.42
N LEU A 403 -17.71 6.25 -4.77
CA LEU A 403 -17.57 6.22 -3.32
C LEU A 403 -18.68 7.02 -2.61
N ALA A 404 -19.18 8.10 -3.20
CA ALA A 404 -20.31 8.85 -2.66
C ALA A 404 -21.60 8.04 -2.60
N VAL A 405 -21.86 7.23 -3.64
CA VAL A 405 -23.07 6.38 -3.74
C VAL A 405 -22.96 5.09 -2.91
N SER A 406 -21.76 4.64 -2.58
CA SER A 406 -21.52 3.41 -1.79
C SER A 406 -21.90 3.59 -0.32
N ASN A 407 -22.25 2.47 0.33
CA ASN A 407 -22.57 2.44 1.76
C ASN A 407 -21.33 2.12 2.60
N PHE A 408 -21.03 2.94 3.60
CA PHE A 408 -19.90 2.74 4.54
C PHE A 408 -20.36 2.26 5.93
N LYS A 409 -21.65 1.98 6.11
CA LYS A 409 -22.18 1.44 7.37
C LYS A 409 -22.02 -0.08 7.40
N TYR A 410 -21.91 -0.61 8.62
CA TYR A 410 -21.83 -2.06 8.85
C TYR A 410 -22.96 -2.81 8.13
N ARG A 411 -22.62 -3.92 7.50
CA ARG A 411 -23.54 -4.81 6.80
C ARG A 411 -23.27 -6.26 7.21
N PRO A 412 -24.28 -6.95 7.77
CA PRO A 412 -24.17 -8.39 8.03
C PRO A 412 -24.08 -9.17 6.71
N ALA A 413 -23.46 -10.35 6.74
CA ALA A 413 -23.45 -11.24 5.57
C ALA A 413 -24.88 -11.67 5.22
N PRO A 414 -25.18 -11.85 3.91
CA PRO A 414 -26.45 -12.43 3.52
C PRO A 414 -26.60 -13.82 4.13
N GLN A 415 -27.76 -14.12 4.73
CA GLN A 415 -28.11 -15.48 5.14
C GLN A 415 -28.34 -16.27 3.85
N ASN A 416 -27.56 -17.35 3.65
CA ASN A 416 -27.73 -18.28 2.52
C ASN A 416 -28.97 -19.14 2.75
#